data_848f2ebe1612a435775352c8a4c9fa9e
#
_entry.id   848f2ebe1612a435775352c8a4c9fa9e
#
_cell.length_a   1.000
_cell.length_b   1.000
_cell.length_c   1.000
_cell.angle_alpha   90.00
_cell.angle_beta   90.00
_cell.angle_gamma   90.00
#
_symmetry.space_group_name_H-M   'P 1'
#
loop_
_entity.id
_entity.type
_entity.pdbx_description
1 polymer ?
#
loop_
_entity_poly.entity_id
_entity_poly.type
_entity_poly.pdbx_seq_one_letter_code
_entity_poly.pdbx_strand_id
1 'polypeptide(L)'
;MGRSFEDAQESARKVMRANKARGTKPEMIVRRLLHAMGYRFRLHRRDLPGTPDIVLSRHRVAIQVHGCFWHQHEGCRHANLPRSRTAYWHPKLARNVERDARSEAALRALGWHVLVLWECELKDLEALRERLQAFLLGGDELA
;
A
#
# COMPACT_ATOMS: atom_id res chain seq x y z
N MET A 1 9.97 -29.66 -19.47
CA MET A 1 9.41 -30.18 -18.24
C MET A 1 8.61 -29.08 -17.55
N GLY A 2 7.34 -29.34 -17.29
CA GLY A 2 6.49 -28.43 -16.56
C GLY A 2 6.89 -28.39 -15.08
N ARG A 3 6.60 -27.27 -14.42
CA ARG A 3 6.75 -27.19 -12.98
C ARG A 3 5.75 -28.13 -12.32
N SER A 4 6.17 -28.76 -11.23
CA SER A 4 5.27 -29.57 -10.44
C SER A 4 4.22 -28.67 -9.77
N PHE A 5 3.11 -29.26 -9.35
CA PHE A 5 2.09 -28.52 -8.60
C PHE A 5 2.67 -27.89 -7.33
N GLU A 6 3.57 -28.59 -6.67
CA GLU A 6 4.25 -28.11 -5.47
C GLU A 6 5.11 -26.88 -5.73
N ASP A 7 5.84 -26.86 -6.86
CA ASP A 7 6.66 -25.72 -7.26
C ASP A 7 5.79 -24.50 -7.54
N ALA A 8 4.65 -24.69 -8.18
CA ALA A 8 3.71 -23.59 -8.44
C ALA A 8 3.15 -23.01 -7.14
N GLN A 9 2.84 -23.88 -6.15
CA GLN A 9 2.38 -23.42 -4.85
C GLN A 9 3.46 -22.67 -4.08
N GLU A 10 4.70 -23.16 -4.14
CA GLU A 10 5.83 -22.50 -3.49
C GLU A 10 6.07 -21.11 -4.09
N SER A 11 6.01 -21.01 -5.41
CA SER A 11 6.15 -19.71 -6.09
C SER A 11 5.05 -18.74 -5.67
N ALA A 12 3.80 -19.21 -5.60
CA ALA A 12 2.67 -18.40 -5.15
C ALA A 12 2.87 -17.92 -3.71
N ARG A 13 3.33 -18.81 -2.81
CA ARG A 13 3.62 -18.45 -1.43
C ARG A 13 4.71 -17.41 -1.32
N LYS A 14 5.76 -17.52 -2.14
CA LYS A 14 6.83 -16.53 -2.20
C LYS A 14 6.31 -15.16 -2.61
N VAL A 15 5.49 -15.09 -3.63
CA VAL A 15 4.88 -13.84 -4.10
C VAL A 15 4.03 -13.24 -2.99
N MET A 16 3.20 -14.04 -2.33
CA MET A 16 2.35 -13.57 -1.24
C MET A 16 3.16 -13.03 -0.08
N ARG A 17 4.24 -13.71 0.31
CA ARG A 17 5.12 -13.26 1.39
C ARG A 17 5.83 -11.95 1.02
N ALA A 18 6.31 -11.84 -0.21
CA ALA A 18 6.97 -10.63 -0.70
C ALA A 18 6.04 -9.42 -0.64
N ASN A 19 4.75 -9.62 -0.98
CA ASN A 19 3.76 -8.53 -0.94
C ASN A 19 3.33 -8.15 0.47
N LYS A 20 3.53 -9.04 1.44
CA LYS A 20 3.23 -8.76 2.85
C LYS A 20 4.47 -8.34 3.64
N ALA A 21 5.65 -8.59 3.09
CA ALA A 21 6.90 -8.29 3.76
C ALA A 21 7.14 -6.78 3.84
N ARG A 22 7.84 -6.39 4.90
CA ARG A 22 8.28 -5.01 5.07
C ARG A 22 9.36 -4.68 4.05
N GLY A 23 9.44 -3.43 3.66
CA GLY A 23 10.47 -2.96 2.75
C GLY A 23 10.30 -3.45 1.34
N THR A 24 9.04 -3.63 0.87
CA THR A 24 8.77 -3.95 -0.53
C THR A 24 9.33 -2.88 -1.44
N LYS A 25 9.53 -3.23 -2.72
CA LYS A 25 10.09 -2.29 -3.69
C LYS A 25 9.29 -0.98 -3.79
N PRO A 26 7.94 -1.01 -3.90
CA PRO A 26 7.16 0.23 -3.90
C PRO A 26 7.34 1.04 -2.63
N GLU A 27 7.32 0.41 -1.47
CA GLU A 27 7.53 1.09 -0.20
C GLU A 27 8.91 1.76 -0.14
N MET A 28 9.95 1.08 -0.63
CA MET A 28 11.31 1.64 -0.64
C MET A 28 11.43 2.88 -1.51
N ILE A 29 10.70 2.93 -2.63
CA ILE A 29 10.68 4.12 -3.49
C ILE A 29 10.15 5.33 -2.70
N VAL A 30 9.03 5.15 -2.01
CA VAL A 30 8.42 6.22 -1.21
C VAL A 30 9.34 6.64 -0.06
N ARG A 31 9.93 5.67 0.64
CA ARG A 31 10.84 5.94 1.76
C ARG A 31 12.04 6.78 1.33
N ARG A 32 12.67 6.39 0.22
CA ARG A 32 13.83 7.12 -0.31
C ARG A 32 13.47 8.53 -0.72
N LEU A 33 12.32 8.70 -1.34
CA LEU A 33 11.87 10.01 -1.77
C LEU A 33 11.59 10.93 -0.58
N LEU A 34 10.88 10.44 0.43
CA LEU A 34 10.61 11.21 1.65
C LEU A 34 11.90 11.60 2.36
N HIS A 35 12.84 10.67 2.45
CA HIS A 35 14.14 10.93 3.06
C HIS A 35 14.90 12.03 2.29
N ALA A 36 14.89 11.95 0.96
CA ALA A 36 15.53 12.96 0.11
C ALA A 36 14.89 14.33 0.26
N MET A 37 13.58 14.37 0.54
CA MET A 37 12.85 15.61 0.78
C MET A 37 13.04 16.17 2.19
N GLY A 38 13.77 15.46 3.05
CA GLY A 38 14.07 15.91 4.40
C GLY A 38 13.05 15.54 5.46
N TYR A 39 12.13 14.66 5.16
CA TYR A 39 11.13 14.23 6.13
C TYR A 39 11.61 13.07 6.97
N ARG A 40 11.23 13.10 8.24
CA ARG A 40 11.47 11.99 9.17
C ARG A 40 10.19 11.19 9.34
N PHE A 41 10.33 9.87 9.39
CA PHE A 41 9.18 8.98 9.48
C PHE A 41 9.54 7.72 10.27
N ARG A 42 8.49 7.04 10.73
CA ARG A 42 8.58 5.72 11.34
C ARG A 42 7.88 4.72 10.42
N LEU A 43 8.28 3.47 10.53
CA LEU A 43 7.78 2.40 9.67
C LEU A 43 6.90 1.45 10.47
N HIS A 44 5.83 0.96 9.81
CA HIS A 44 5.03 -0.15 10.31
C HIS A 44 4.60 -0.01 11.77
N ARG A 45 3.98 1.12 12.10
CA ARG A 45 3.50 1.37 13.47
C ARG A 45 2.30 0.48 13.79
N ARG A 46 2.54 -0.52 14.64
CA ARG A 46 1.52 -1.49 15.04
C ARG A 46 0.50 -0.92 16.01
N ASP A 47 0.80 0.18 16.65
CA ASP A 47 -0.11 0.86 17.57
C ASP A 47 -1.22 1.64 16.84
N LEU A 48 -1.14 1.75 15.52
CA LEU A 48 -2.14 2.42 14.71
C LEU A 48 -2.96 1.43 13.89
N PRO A 49 -4.26 1.74 13.64
CA PRO A 49 -5.11 0.88 12.82
C PRO A 49 -4.49 0.59 11.45
N GLY A 50 -4.52 -0.69 11.05
CA GLY A 50 -4.01 -1.11 9.76
C GLY A 50 -2.50 -1.13 9.62
N THR A 51 -1.76 -0.85 10.69
CA THR A 51 -0.29 -0.83 10.69
C THR A 51 0.26 -0.07 9.47
N PRO A 52 0.09 1.26 9.42
CA PRO A 52 0.52 2.05 8.27
C PRO A 52 1.98 1.81 7.92
N ASP A 53 2.29 1.77 6.63
CA ASP A 53 3.65 1.50 6.16
C ASP A 53 4.62 2.58 6.59
N ILE A 54 4.22 3.85 6.45
CA ILE A 54 5.06 4.99 6.75
C ILE A 54 4.23 6.00 7.55
N VAL A 55 4.78 6.48 8.67
CA VAL A 55 4.08 7.41 9.55
C VAL A 55 4.95 8.64 9.81
N LEU A 56 4.43 9.81 9.44
CA LEU A 56 5.06 11.09 9.75
C LEU A 56 4.33 11.68 10.95
N SER A 57 4.80 11.35 12.14
CA SER A 57 4.14 11.71 13.40
C SER A 57 3.99 13.21 13.59
N ARG A 58 5.02 13.97 13.20
CA ARG A 58 5.00 15.43 13.30
C ARG A 58 3.89 16.06 12.48
N HIS A 59 3.58 15.48 11.32
CA HIS A 59 2.54 15.98 10.42
C HIS A 59 1.19 15.28 10.62
N ARG A 60 1.15 14.24 11.47
CA ARG A 60 -0.01 13.37 11.69
C ARG A 60 -0.50 12.76 10.37
N VAL A 61 0.45 12.32 9.57
CA VAL A 61 0.18 11.69 8.28
C VAL A 61 0.55 10.21 8.34
N ALA A 62 -0.38 9.38 7.91
CA ALA A 62 -0.18 7.94 7.76
C ALA A 62 -0.23 7.61 6.27
N ILE A 63 0.83 6.99 5.76
CA ILE A 63 0.93 6.64 4.34
C ILE A 63 0.85 5.13 4.20
N GLN A 64 -0.07 4.68 3.32
CA GLN A 64 -0.19 3.29 2.93
C GLN A 64 0.31 3.17 1.49
N VAL A 65 1.21 2.22 1.26
CA VAL A 65 1.71 1.94 -0.10
C VAL A 65 1.11 0.61 -0.55
N HIS A 66 0.13 0.69 -1.44
CA HIS A 66 -0.68 -0.46 -1.85
C HIS A 66 -0.24 -1.03 -3.19
N GLY A 67 -0.04 -2.34 -3.24
CA GLY A 67 0.09 -3.08 -4.49
C GLY A 67 -1.28 -3.14 -5.17
N CYS A 68 -1.33 -2.80 -6.45
CA CYS A 68 -2.61 -2.66 -7.16
C CYS A 68 -3.44 -3.93 -7.16
N PHE A 69 -2.83 -5.08 -7.35
CA PHE A 69 -3.52 -6.37 -7.34
C PHE A 69 -4.06 -6.73 -5.96
N TRP A 70 -3.20 -6.66 -4.93
CA TRP A 70 -3.55 -7.12 -3.59
C TRP A 70 -4.61 -6.27 -2.91
N HIS A 71 -4.64 -4.99 -3.22
CA HIS A 71 -5.59 -4.05 -2.64
C HIS A 71 -6.69 -3.63 -3.62
N GLN A 72 -6.73 -4.26 -4.79
CA GLN A 72 -7.75 -4.07 -5.84
C GLN A 72 -7.96 -2.60 -6.18
N HIS A 73 -6.91 -2.00 -6.70
CA HIS A 73 -6.94 -0.60 -7.13
C HIS A 73 -8.00 -0.38 -8.20
N GLU A 74 -9.01 0.42 -7.89
CA GLU A 74 -10.15 0.67 -8.75
C GLU A 74 -9.72 1.32 -10.07
N GLY A 75 -10.23 0.77 -11.18
CA GLY A 75 -9.92 1.29 -12.52
C GLY A 75 -8.53 0.96 -13.03
N CYS A 76 -7.74 0.17 -12.31
CA CYS A 76 -6.38 -0.18 -12.69
C CYS A 76 -6.31 -1.54 -13.37
N ARG A 77 -5.66 -1.61 -14.54
CA ARG A 77 -5.50 -2.87 -15.27
C ARG A 77 -4.69 -3.92 -14.50
N HIS A 78 -3.83 -3.49 -13.59
CA HIS A 78 -3.01 -4.39 -12.77
C HIS A 78 -3.81 -5.05 -11.65
N ALA A 79 -5.04 -4.61 -11.43
CA ALA A 79 -5.93 -5.13 -10.39
C ALA A 79 -6.98 -6.10 -10.93
N ASN A 80 -6.76 -6.66 -12.11
CA ASN A 80 -7.69 -7.61 -12.72
C ASN A 80 -7.89 -8.84 -11.84
N LEU A 81 -9.16 -9.19 -11.62
CA LEU A 81 -9.51 -10.40 -10.87
C LEU A 81 -9.09 -11.65 -11.64
N PRO A 82 -8.44 -12.62 -10.97
CA PRO A 82 -8.08 -13.87 -11.64
C PRO A 82 -9.32 -14.63 -12.13
N ARG A 83 -9.22 -15.20 -13.32
CA ARG A 83 -10.30 -16.01 -13.90
C ARG A 83 -10.29 -17.44 -13.38
N SER A 84 -9.14 -17.93 -12.93
CA SER A 84 -9.00 -19.25 -12.33
C SER A 84 -8.92 -19.14 -10.82
N ARG A 85 -9.30 -20.22 -10.12
CA ARG A 85 -9.26 -20.29 -8.66
C ARG A 85 -10.01 -19.14 -7.99
N THR A 86 -11.15 -18.80 -8.54
CA THR A 86 -11.98 -17.68 -8.07
C THR A 86 -12.42 -17.87 -6.62
N ALA A 87 -12.70 -19.11 -6.21
CA ALA A 87 -13.10 -19.41 -4.84
C ALA A 87 -12.00 -19.08 -3.82
N TYR A 88 -10.75 -19.07 -4.26
CA TYR A 88 -9.61 -18.70 -3.43
C TYR A 88 -9.36 -17.18 -3.45
N TRP A 89 -9.28 -16.59 -4.65
CA TRP A 89 -8.85 -15.20 -4.81
C TRP A 89 -9.94 -14.17 -4.48
N HIS A 90 -11.18 -14.39 -4.93
CA HIS A 90 -12.23 -13.39 -4.76
C HIS A 90 -12.50 -13.06 -3.30
N PRO A 91 -12.70 -14.05 -2.40
CA PRO A 91 -12.94 -13.72 -0.99
C PRO A 91 -11.72 -13.06 -0.33
N LYS A 92 -10.52 -13.49 -0.72
CA LYS A 92 -9.29 -12.95 -0.13
C LYS A 92 -9.09 -11.49 -0.50
N LEU A 93 -9.26 -11.16 -1.78
CA LEU A 93 -9.12 -9.78 -2.26
C LEU A 93 -10.22 -8.88 -1.71
N ALA A 94 -11.46 -9.38 -1.64
CA ALA A 94 -12.56 -8.64 -1.05
C ALA A 94 -12.31 -8.31 0.42
N ARG A 95 -11.76 -9.25 1.19
CA ARG A 95 -11.42 -9.01 2.59
C ARG A 95 -10.31 -7.96 2.74
N ASN A 96 -9.35 -7.95 1.83
CA ASN A 96 -8.30 -6.93 1.84
C ASN A 96 -8.89 -5.53 1.63
N VAL A 97 -9.77 -5.39 0.63
CA VAL A 97 -10.44 -4.11 0.34
C VAL A 97 -11.24 -3.62 1.55
N GLU A 98 -12.01 -4.51 2.16
CA GLU A 98 -12.83 -4.18 3.32
C GLU A 98 -11.97 -3.77 4.52
N ARG A 99 -10.90 -4.51 4.78
CA ARG A 99 -9.97 -4.21 5.87
C ARG A 99 -9.29 -2.86 5.66
N ASP A 100 -8.86 -2.57 4.43
CA ASP A 100 -8.23 -1.29 4.11
C ASP A 100 -9.19 -0.13 4.38
N ALA A 101 -10.44 -0.26 3.97
CA ALA A 101 -11.44 0.79 4.20
C ALA A 101 -11.68 1.03 5.69
N ARG A 102 -11.74 -0.04 6.48
CA ARG A 102 -11.93 0.08 7.94
C ARG A 102 -10.72 0.73 8.60
N SER A 103 -9.52 0.35 8.17
CA SER A 103 -8.29 0.92 8.71
C SER A 103 -8.17 2.40 8.43
N GLU A 104 -8.49 2.81 7.21
CA GLU A 104 -8.48 4.23 6.83
C GLU A 104 -9.48 5.04 7.66
N ALA A 105 -10.71 4.52 7.79
CA ALA A 105 -11.73 5.21 8.59
C ALA A 105 -11.30 5.34 10.05
N ALA A 106 -10.71 4.29 10.62
CA ALA A 106 -10.24 4.31 12.00
C ALA A 106 -9.08 5.30 12.19
N LEU A 107 -8.15 5.38 11.25
CA LEU A 107 -7.06 6.34 11.29
C LEU A 107 -7.59 7.77 11.26
N ARG A 108 -8.51 8.06 10.36
CA ARG A 108 -9.11 9.40 10.25
C ARG A 108 -9.87 9.77 11.52
N ALA A 109 -10.58 8.80 12.10
CA ALA A 109 -11.29 9.02 13.38
C ALA A 109 -10.33 9.38 14.52
N LEU A 110 -9.09 8.90 14.46
CA LEU A 110 -8.06 9.22 15.44
C LEU A 110 -7.35 10.55 15.14
N GLY A 111 -7.74 11.24 14.08
CA GLY A 111 -7.17 12.54 13.72
C GLY A 111 -5.96 12.46 12.78
N TRP A 112 -5.75 11.32 12.16
CA TRP A 112 -4.67 11.16 11.19
C TRP A 112 -5.13 11.54 9.79
N HIS A 113 -4.23 12.14 9.03
CA HIS A 113 -4.42 12.35 7.60
C HIS A 113 -3.89 11.11 6.89
N VAL A 114 -4.69 10.49 6.04
CA VAL A 114 -4.34 9.23 5.39
C VAL A 114 -4.08 9.46 3.91
N LEU A 115 -2.91 9.03 3.46
CA LEU A 115 -2.53 9.07 2.04
C LEU A 115 -2.29 7.65 1.57
N VAL A 116 -3.04 7.23 0.54
CA VAL A 116 -2.84 5.94 -0.10
C VAL A 116 -2.11 6.15 -1.40
N LEU A 117 -0.95 5.52 -1.52
CA LEU A 117 -0.16 5.54 -2.74
C LEU A 117 -0.22 4.17 -3.38
N TRP A 118 -0.50 4.14 -4.68
CA TRP A 118 -0.62 2.90 -5.43
C TRP A 118 0.64 2.61 -6.23
N GLU A 119 1.01 1.35 -6.32
CA GLU A 119 2.22 0.91 -7.01
C GLU A 119 2.33 1.51 -8.42
N CYS A 120 1.22 1.56 -9.17
CA CYS A 120 1.22 2.10 -10.53
C CYS A 120 1.54 3.60 -10.59
N GLU A 121 1.33 4.32 -9.49
CA GLU A 121 1.61 5.76 -9.41
C GLU A 121 3.09 6.07 -9.18
N LEU A 122 3.88 5.08 -8.79
CA LEU A 122 5.27 5.30 -8.39
C LEU A 122 6.25 5.35 -9.57
N LYS A 123 5.76 5.18 -10.78
CA LYS A 123 6.59 5.22 -11.99
C LYS A 123 7.08 6.62 -12.31
N ASP A 124 6.27 7.62 -12.02
CA ASP A 124 6.62 9.02 -12.22
C ASP A 124 7.01 9.63 -10.88
N LEU A 125 8.31 9.66 -10.60
CA LEU A 125 8.83 10.13 -9.32
C LEU A 125 8.60 11.62 -9.11
N GLU A 126 8.62 12.40 -10.18
CA GLU A 126 8.40 13.84 -10.07
C GLU A 126 6.95 14.14 -9.68
N ALA A 127 5.99 13.48 -10.32
CA ALA A 127 4.59 13.62 -9.96
C ALA A 127 4.33 13.13 -8.53
N LEU A 128 4.98 12.05 -8.12
CA LEU A 128 4.88 11.53 -6.76
C LEU A 128 5.41 12.54 -5.75
N ARG A 129 6.55 13.15 -6.04
CA ARG A 129 7.15 14.17 -5.18
C ARG A 129 6.22 15.36 -5.00
N GLU A 130 5.63 15.84 -6.09
CA GLU A 130 4.68 16.95 -6.05
C GLU A 130 3.46 16.61 -5.20
N ARG A 131 2.94 15.39 -5.37
CA ARG A 131 1.79 14.93 -4.60
C ARG A 131 2.10 14.84 -3.11
N LEU A 132 3.25 14.28 -2.75
CA LEU A 132 3.69 14.20 -1.37
C LEU A 132 3.87 15.59 -0.76
N GLN A 133 4.51 16.48 -1.49
CA GLN A 133 4.74 17.83 -1.01
C GLN A 133 3.44 18.58 -0.77
N ALA A 134 2.51 18.51 -1.72
CA ALA A 134 1.20 19.14 -1.58
C ALA A 134 0.43 18.59 -0.39
N PHE A 135 0.44 17.27 -0.22
CA PHE A 135 -0.26 16.62 0.87
C PHE A 135 0.33 17.00 2.23
N LEU A 136 1.64 16.98 2.36
CA LEU A 136 2.32 17.28 3.62
C LEU A 136 2.24 18.76 4.02
N LEU A 137 2.15 19.64 3.05
CA LEU A 137 2.01 21.08 3.31
C LEU A 137 0.55 21.49 3.50
N GLY A 138 -0.38 20.85 2.78
CA GLY A 138 -1.79 21.21 2.79
C GLY A 138 -2.69 20.34 3.66
N GLY A 139 -2.17 19.25 4.20
CA GLY A 139 -2.98 18.28 4.93
C GLY A 139 -3.74 17.36 3.98
N ASP A 140 -4.83 16.76 4.48
CA ASP A 140 -5.61 15.80 3.71
C ASP A 140 -6.25 16.46 2.49
N GLU A 141 -6.11 15.83 1.32
CA GLU A 141 -6.64 16.35 0.05
C GLU A 141 -8.17 16.45 0.04
N LEU A 142 -8.82 15.71 0.92
CA LEU A 142 -10.27 15.68 1.01
C LEU A 142 -10.84 16.66 2.02
N ALA A 143 -10.03 17.54 2.46
CA ALA A 143 -10.48 18.56 3.39
C ALA A 143 -11.69 19.32 2.86
#